data_b9cd1fd6ca58000f4398e41c05cb6614
#
_entry.id   b9cd1fd6ca58000f4398e41c05cb6614
#
_cell.length_a   1.000
_cell.length_b   1.000
_cell.length_c   1.000
_cell.angle_alpha   90.00
_cell.angle_beta   90.00
_cell.angle_gamma   90.00
#
_symmetry.space_group_name_H-M   'P 1'
#
loop_
_entity.id
_entity.type
_entity.pdbx_description
1 polymer ?
#
loop_
_entity_poly.entity_id
_entity_poly.type
_entity_poly.pdbx_seq_one_letter_code
_entity_poly.pdbx_strand_id
1 'polypeptide(L)'
;MKKTSIYVDTSVIGGCCDSEFQEWSRGLLSDFQSRKFSLLLSELTDAEIQDAPDEVKNAYIEFRECTDSIFLISSEAIELADACLNHNILTQNYRNDAFHIAIATIAGADLLVSWNFKHIVHFEKIQKFNAVNLEMGYKQVLIYSQGGR
;
A
#
# COMPACT_ATOMS: atom_id res chain seq x y z
N MET A 1 -21.46 -11.08 4.11
CA MET A 1 -20.76 -10.49 2.98
C MET A 1 -19.31 -10.23 3.32
N LYS A 2 -18.43 -10.50 2.37
CA LYS A 2 -17.01 -10.26 2.55
C LYS A 2 -16.71 -8.77 2.42
N LYS A 3 -15.98 -8.20 3.37
CA LYS A 3 -15.56 -6.81 3.30
C LYS A 3 -14.47 -6.61 2.26
N THR A 4 -14.45 -5.44 1.64
CA THR A 4 -13.36 -5.04 0.77
C THR A 4 -12.09 -4.91 1.60
N SER A 5 -11.02 -5.57 1.17
CA SER A 5 -9.73 -5.47 1.82
C SER A 5 -8.88 -4.41 1.14
N ILE A 6 -8.30 -3.54 1.95
CA ILE A 6 -7.51 -2.41 1.46
C ILE A 6 -6.13 -2.44 2.11
N TYR A 7 -5.10 -2.49 1.28
CA TYR A 7 -3.73 -2.32 1.72
C TYR A 7 -3.38 -0.84 1.59
N VAL A 8 -2.83 -0.26 2.64
CA VAL A 8 -2.34 1.12 2.59
C VAL A 8 -0.82 1.11 2.76
N ASP A 9 -0.15 1.97 2.00
CA ASP A 9 1.27 2.14 2.15
C ASP A 9 1.58 3.23 3.19
N THR A 10 2.86 3.46 3.42
CA THR A 10 3.32 4.41 4.42
C THR A 10 2.87 5.84 4.12
N SER A 11 2.72 6.21 2.84
CA SER A 11 2.31 7.57 2.47
C SER A 11 0.91 7.91 2.96
N VAL A 12 0.00 6.94 3.02
CA VAL A 12 -1.36 7.15 3.54
C VAL A 12 -1.32 7.48 5.02
N ILE A 13 -0.48 6.79 5.77
CA ILE A 13 -0.33 7.04 7.22
C ILE A 13 0.29 8.41 7.46
N GLY A 14 1.37 8.73 6.75
CA GLY A 14 1.99 10.04 6.83
C GLY A 14 1.04 11.16 6.41
N GLY A 15 0.12 10.86 5.52
CA GLY A 15 -0.88 11.80 5.05
C GLY A 15 -1.78 12.34 6.14
N CYS A 16 -1.95 11.62 7.26
CA CYS A 16 -2.72 12.10 8.40
C CYS A 16 -2.15 13.38 9.00
N CYS A 17 -0.86 13.60 8.80
CA CYS A 17 -0.12 14.76 9.32
C CYS A 17 0.27 15.75 8.22
N ASP A 18 -0.22 15.54 7.00
CA ASP A 18 0.06 16.35 5.83
C ASP A 18 -1.18 17.16 5.47
N SER A 19 -1.06 18.48 5.39
CA SER A 19 -2.20 19.36 5.13
C SER A 19 -2.90 19.04 3.80
N GLU A 20 -2.19 18.52 2.83
CA GLU A 20 -2.77 18.18 1.53
C GLU A 20 -3.64 16.92 1.59
N PHE A 21 -3.21 15.91 2.35
CA PHE A 21 -3.86 14.60 2.37
C PHE A 21 -4.59 14.28 3.66
N GLN A 22 -4.49 15.14 4.66
CA GLN A 22 -5.01 14.89 6.01
C GLN A 22 -6.49 14.47 6.00
N GLU A 23 -7.31 15.17 5.24
CA GLU A 23 -8.73 14.87 5.16
C GLU A 23 -8.99 13.45 4.65
N TRP A 24 -8.28 13.06 3.61
CA TRP A 24 -8.46 11.75 2.98
C TRP A 24 -7.90 10.62 3.84
N SER A 25 -6.72 10.81 4.41
CA SER A 25 -6.11 9.81 5.29
C SER A 25 -6.93 9.58 6.54
N ARG A 26 -7.41 10.64 7.17
CA ARG A 26 -8.22 10.52 8.39
C ARG A 26 -9.62 9.96 8.09
N GLY A 27 -10.17 10.28 6.93
CA GLY A 27 -11.42 9.69 6.47
C GLY A 27 -11.29 8.18 6.29
N LEU A 28 -10.20 7.75 5.68
CA LEU A 28 -9.94 6.33 5.47
C LEU A 28 -9.72 5.61 6.81
N LEU A 29 -8.97 6.22 7.73
CA LEU A 29 -8.80 5.67 9.08
C LEU A 29 -10.14 5.49 9.77
N SER A 30 -11.02 6.49 9.67
CA SER A 30 -12.37 6.41 10.25
C SER A 30 -13.16 5.23 9.68
N ASP A 31 -13.05 5.00 8.38
CA ASP A 31 -13.71 3.86 7.74
C ASP A 31 -13.17 2.53 8.25
N PHE A 32 -11.87 2.42 8.52
CA PHE A 32 -11.29 1.22 9.13
C PHE A 32 -11.75 1.06 10.57
N GLN A 33 -11.81 2.15 11.33
CA GLN A 33 -12.25 2.12 12.73
C GLN A 33 -13.72 1.67 12.85
N SER A 34 -14.55 2.08 11.90
CA SER A 34 -15.97 1.68 11.86
C SER A 34 -16.18 0.32 11.21
N ARG A 35 -15.09 -0.34 10.81
CA ARG A 35 -15.09 -1.67 10.19
C ARG A 35 -15.82 -1.73 8.85
N LYS A 36 -15.87 -0.62 8.15
CA LYS A 36 -16.42 -0.56 6.81
C LYS A 36 -15.56 -1.34 5.82
N PHE A 37 -14.24 -1.29 6.00
CA PHE A 37 -13.26 -2.02 5.20
C PHE A 37 -12.32 -2.81 6.10
N SER A 38 -11.70 -3.85 5.54
CA SER A 38 -10.62 -4.58 6.21
C SER A 38 -9.28 -3.93 5.87
N LEU A 39 -8.50 -3.58 6.89
CA LEU A 39 -7.19 -2.98 6.68
C LEU A 39 -6.10 -4.05 6.63
N LEU A 40 -5.25 -3.96 5.63
CA LEU A 40 -4.05 -4.78 5.51
C LEU A 40 -2.82 -3.89 5.66
N LEU A 41 -1.91 -4.29 6.54
CA LEU A 41 -0.63 -3.61 6.76
C LEU A 41 0.50 -4.63 6.64
N SER A 42 1.73 -4.15 6.48
CA SER A 42 2.89 -5.03 6.38
C SER A 42 4.02 -4.59 7.30
N GLU A 43 4.97 -5.50 7.52
CA GLU A 43 6.18 -5.19 8.28
C GLU A 43 7.04 -4.12 7.61
N LEU A 44 6.89 -3.95 6.28
CA LEU A 44 7.60 -2.88 5.58
C LEU A 44 7.14 -1.52 6.06
N THR A 45 5.83 -1.32 6.21
CA THR A 45 5.26 -0.09 6.74
C THR A 45 5.75 0.13 8.17
N ASP A 46 5.74 -0.92 8.98
CA ASP A 46 6.23 -0.86 10.35
C ASP A 46 7.68 -0.39 10.40
N ALA A 47 8.53 -0.92 9.53
CA ALA A 47 9.93 -0.52 9.44
C ALA A 47 10.10 0.93 8.97
N GLU A 48 9.34 1.34 7.98
CA GLU A 48 9.44 2.71 7.44
C GLU A 48 8.98 3.75 8.47
N ILE A 49 8.02 3.41 9.32
CA ILE A 49 7.51 4.32 10.34
C ILE A 49 8.52 4.57 11.47
N GLN A 50 9.48 3.68 11.67
CA GLN A 50 10.47 3.81 12.75
C GLN A 50 11.22 5.14 12.72
N ASP A 51 11.46 5.69 11.54
CA ASP A 51 12.20 6.94 11.37
C ASP A 51 11.28 8.14 11.15
N ALA A 52 9.99 7.96 11.28
CA ALA A 52 9.02 9.03 11.07
C ALA A 52 8.90 9.94 12.29
N PRO A 53 8.39 11.19 12.10
CA PRO A 53 8.09 12.06 13.25
C PRO A 53 7.07 11.42 14.19
N ASP A 54 7.11 11.83 15.45
CA ASP A 54 6.24 11.26 16.49
C ASP A 54 4.75 11.34 16.13
N GLU A 55 4.31 12.43 15.51
CA GLU A 55 2.89 12.54 15.12
C GLU A 55 2.49 11.50 14.08
N VAL A 56 3.39 11.13 13.19
CA VAL A 56 3.14 10.08 12.21
C VAL A 56 3.12 8.71 12.90
N LYS A 57 4.04 8.50 13.86
CA LYS A 57 4.03 7.26 14.66
C LYS A 57 2.75 7.10 15.43
N ASN A 58 2.21 8.19 15.97
CA ASN A 58 0.93 8.17 16.69
C ASN A 58 -0.22 7.80 15.75
N ALA A 59 -0.23 8.35 14.55
CA ALA A 59 -1.23 7.99 13.54
C ALA A 59 -1.12 6.50 13.18
N TYR A 60 0.10 5.99 13.04
CA TYR A 60 0.32 4.58 12.74
C TYR A 60 -0.28 3.66 13.79
N ILE A 61 -0.16 4.03 15.08
CA ILE A 61 -0.76 3.24 16.17
C ILE A 61 -2.26 3.09 15.94
N GLU A 62 -2.94 4.15 15.53
CA GLU A 62 -4.38 4.11 15.27
C GLU A 62 -4.71 3.17 14.10
N PHE A 63 -3.93 3.21 13.02
CA PHE A 63 -4.10 2.26 11.92
C PHE A 63 -3.84 0.83 12.38
N ARG A 64 -2.79 0.64 13.15
CA ARG A 64 -2.36 -0.67 13.64
C ARG A 64 -3.45 -1.36 14.46
N GLU A 65 -4.21 -0.58 15.20
CA GLU A 65 -5.32 -1.09 16.02
C GLU A 65 -6.50 -1.57 15.17
N CYS A 66 -6.55 -1.22 13.90
CA CYS A 66 -7.64 -1.60 13.00
C CYS A 66 -7.39 -2.93 12.28
N THR A 67 -6.21 -3.51 12.43
CA THR A 67 -5.88 -4.78 11.75
C THR A 67 -5.49 -5.85 12.77
N ASP A 68 -5.82 -7.10 12.44
CA ASP A 68 -5.52 -8.24 13.32
C ASP A 68 -4.13 -8.81 13.11
N SER A 69 -3.51 -8.53 11.95
CA SER A 69 -2.21 -9.10 11.63
C SER A 69 -1.42 -8.19 10.69
N ILE A 70 -0.10 -8.37 10.74
CA ILE A 70 0.83 -7.65 9.88
C ILE A 70 1.43 -8.67 8.91
N PHE A 71 1.32 -8.40 7.62
CA PHE A 71 1.91 -9.28 6.61
C PHE A 71 3.43 -9.14 6.56
N LEU A 72 4.11 -10.27 6.50
CA LEU A 72 5.56 -10.30 6.41
C LEU A 72 6.01 -10.16 4.96
N ILE A 73 7.25 -9.73 4.77
CA ILE A 73 7.86 -9.69 3.44
C ILE A 73 8.29 -11.13 3.13
N SER A 74 7.48 -11.83 2.35
CA SER A 74 7.73 -13.22 2.00
C SER A 74 8.70 -13.33 0.81
N SER A 75 9.23 -14.55 0.59
CA SER A 75 10.04 -14.79 -0.61
C SER A 75 9.24 -14.56 -1.88
N GLU A 76 7.95 -14.88 -1.86
CA GLU A 76 7.05 -14.63 -3.00
C GLU A 76 6.94 -13.14 -3.29
N ALA A 77 6.82 -12.31 -2.25
CA ALA A 77 6.75 -10.85 -2.42
C ALA A 77 8.07 -10.32 -3.01
N ILE A 78 9.20 -10.85 -2.56
CA ILE A 78 10.52 -10.46 -3.09
C ILE A 78 10.61 -10.81 -4.57
N GLU A 79 10.21 -12.02 -4.94
CA GLU A 79 10.23 -12.45 -6.34
C GLU A 79 9.35 -11.56 -7.23
N LEU A 80 8.15 -11.24 -6.74
CA LEU A 80 7.22 -10.39 -7.50
C LEU A 80 7.76 -8.98 -7.64
N ALA A 81 8.32 -8.41 -6.57
CA ALA A 81 8.92 -7.08 -6.62
C ALA A 81 10.09 -7.04 -7.60
N ASP A 82 10.94 -8.07 -7.59
CA ASP A 82 12.07 -8.17 -8.52
C ASP A 82 11.58 -8.29 -9.97
N ALA A 83 10.49 -9.01 -10.21
CA ALA A 83 9.90 -9.11 -11.54
C ALA A 83 9.41 -7.74 -12.02
N CYS A 84 8.80 -6.95 -11.16
CA CYS A 84 8.37 -5.59 -11.50
C CYS A 84 9.56 -4.70 -11.85
N LEU A 85 10.65 -4.80 -11.08
CA LEU A 85 11.87 -4.04 -11.34
C LEU A 85 12.53 -4.48 -12.65
N ASN A 86 12.58 -5.79 -12.89
CA ASN A 86 13.18 -6.35 -14.10
C ASN A 86 12.43 -5.97 -15.37
N HIS A 87 11.14 -5.67 -15.27
CA HIS A 87 10.35 -5.18 -16.39
C HIS A 87 10.44 -3.66 -16.57
N ASN A 88 11.36 -3.02 -15.85
CA ASN A 88 11.61 -1.58 -15.90
C ASN A 88 10.38 -0.74 -15.54
N ILE A 89 9.48 -1.30 -14.74
CA ILE A 89 8.29 -0.58 -14.28
C ILE A 89 8.69 0.47 -13.25
N LEU A 90 9.62 0.08 -12.36
CA LEU A 90 10.21 0.98 -11.36
C LEU A 90 11.72 0.84 -11.40
N THR A 91 12.43 1.92 -11.04
CA THR A 91 13.89 1.88 -10.91
C THR A 91 14.26 1.27 -9.56
N GLN A 92 15.52 0.89 -9.42
CA GLN A 92 16.03 0.35 -8.14
C GLN A 92 15.85 1.35 -6.98
N ASN A 93 15.80 2.65 -7.28
CA ASN A 93 15.60 3.68 -6.26
C ASN A 93 14.21 3.62 -5.63
N TYR A 94 13.26 2.94 -6.27
CA TYR A 94 11.88 2.82 -5.77
C TYR A 94 11.56 1.40 -5.34
N ARG A 95 12.58 0.68 -4.86
CA ARG A 95 12.45 -0.71 -4.46
C ARG A 95 11.37 -0.92 -3.40
N ASN A 96 11.26 -0.01 -2.41
CA ASN A 96 10.24 -0.15 -1.37
C ASN A 96 8.82 -0.01 -1.94
N ASP A 97 8.63 0.84 -2.95
CA ASP A 97 7.33 0.96 -3.60
C ASP A 97 6.95 -0.35 -4.29
N ALA A 98 7.92 -0.99 -4.95
CA ALA A 98 7.70 -2.28 -5.57
C ALA A 98 7.33 -3.35 -4.53
N PHE A 99 7.97 -3.32 -3.36
CA PHE A 99 7.63 -4.23 -2.27
C PHE A 99 6.21 -4.02 -1.75
N HIS A 100 5.76 -2.77 -1.60
CA HIS A 100 4.39 -2.50 -1.18
C HIS A 100 3.38 -3.11 -2.16
N ILE A 101 3.62 -2.93 -3.45
CA ILE A 101 2.74 -3.50 -4.48
C ILE A 101 2.75 -5.02 -4.42
N ALA A 102 3.93 -5.62 -4.29
CA ALA A 102 4.08 -7.06 -4.21
C ALA A 102 3.39 -7.64 -2.98
N ILE A 103 3.57 -7.02 -1.82
CA ILE A 103 2.94 -7.47 -0.58
C ILE A 103 1.42 -7.39 -0.69
N ALA A 104 0.89 -6.29 -1.22
CA ALA A 104 -0.55 -6.12 -1.43
C ALA A 104 -1.09 -7.23 -2.34
N THR A 105 -0.34 -7.56 -3.39
CA THR A 105 -0.72 -8.61 -4.34
C THR A 105 -0.74 -9.98 -3.67
N ILE A 106 0.32 -10.32 -2.95
CA ILE A 106 0.43 -11.63 -2.26
C ILE A 106 -0.63 -11.77 -1.17
N ALA A 107 -0.92 -10.69 -0.47
CA ALA A 107 -1.96 -10.66 0.57
C ALA A 107 -3.37 -10.76 -0.01
N GLY A 108 -3.53 -10.62 -1.31
CA GLY A 108 -4.83 -10.69 -1.96
C GLY A 108 -5.69 -9.47 -1.72
N ALA A 109 -5.07 -8.30 -1.55
CA ALA A 109 -5.81 -7.06 -1.35
C ALA A 109 -6.72 -6.76 -2.54
N ASP A 110 -7.91 -6.26 -2.26
CA ASP A 110 -8.80 -5.79 -3.31
C ASP A 110 -8.34 -4.43 -3.85
N LEU A 111 -7.83 -3.59 -2.95
CA LEU A 111 -7.33 -2.27 -3.29
C LEU A 111 -5.98 -2.03 -2.63
N LEU A 112 -5.13 -1.29 -3.33
CA LEU A 112 -3.94 -0.67 -2.76
C LEU A 112 -4.15 0.83 -2.84
N VAL A 113 -4.12 1.51 -1.70
CA VAL A 113 -4.28 2.96 -1.64
C VAL A 113 -2.94 3.60 -1.30
N SER A 114 -2.55 4.60 -2.07
CA SER A 114 -1.28 5.30 -1.91
C SER A 114 -1.43 6.76 -2.34
N TRP A 115 -0.73 7.64 -1.66
CA TRP A 115 -0.62 9.05 -2.10
C TRP A 115 0.64 9.27 -2.93
N ASN A 116 1.40 8.22 -3.22
CA ASN A 116 2.62 8.29 -4.01
C ASN A 116 2.27 8.31 -5.50
N PHE A 117 1.92 9.49 -6.01
CA PHE A 117 1.47 9.66 -7.39
C PHE A 117 2.56 9.40 -8.42
N LYS A 118 3.81 9.63 -8.03
CA LYS A 118 4.93 9.56 -8.95
C LYS A 118 5.32 8.14 -9.31
N HIS A 119 5.20 7.23 -8.36
CA HIS A 119 5.81 5.90 -8.46
C HIS A 119 4.80 4.76 -8.47
N ILE A 120 3.77 4.84 -7.64
CA ILE A 120 2.79 3.78 -7.52
C ILE A 120 1.52 4.11 -8.32
N VAL A 121 0.98 5.31 -8.13
CA VAL A 121 -0.31 5.68 -8.72
C VAL A 121 -0.11 6.43 -10.03
N HIS A 122 0.26 5.69 -11.06
CA HIS A 122 0.40 6.21 -12.42
C HIS A 122 -0.27 5.21 -13.37
N PHE A 123 -1.19 5.70 -14.21
CA PHE A 123 -2.05 4.83 -15.01
C PHE A 123 -1.28 3.78 -15.82
N GLU A 124 -0.27 4.19 -16.56
CA GLU A 124 0.52 3.26 -17.37
C GLU A 124 1.25 2.24 -16.50
N LYS A 125 1.78 2.68 -15.37
CA LYS A 125 2.48 1.78 -14.44
C LYS A 125 1.52 0.81 -13.78
N ILE A 126 0.30 1.26 -13.45
CA ILE A 126 -0.74 0.38 -12.89
C ILE A 126 -1.01 -0.77 -13.86
N GLN A 127 -1.16 -0.47 -15.14
CA GLN A 127 -1.40 -1.50 -16.15
C GLN A 127 -0.22 -2.49 -16.24
N LYS A 128 1.00 -1.97 -16.16
CA LYS A 128 2.21 -2.81 -16.21
C LYS A 128 2.32 -3.71 -14.98
N PHE A 129 2.03 -3.18 -13.79
CA PHE A 129 2.02 -4.00 -12.58
C PHE A 129 1.03 -5.15 -12.68
N ASN A 130 -0.18 -4.86 -13.15
CA ASN A 130 -1.20 -5.89 -13.28
C ASN A 130 -0.87 -6.90 -14.38
N ALA A 131 -0.20 -6.47 -15.44
CA ALA A 131 0.29 -7.39 -16.46
C ALA A 131 1.31 -8.37 -15.89
N VAL A 132 2.26 -7.87 -15.06
CA VAL A 132 3.23 -8.73 -14.37
C VAL A 132 2.52 -9.67 -13.38
N ASN A 133 1.54 -9.16 -12.63
CA ASN A 133 0.77 -9.99 -11.70
C ASN A 133 0.10 -11.16 -12.42
N LEU A 134 -0.54 -10.88 -13.55
CA LEU A 134 -1.20 -11.94 -14.34
C LEU A 134 -0.19 -12.95 -14.88
N GLU A 135 0.95 -12.45 -15.40
CA GLU A 135 2.02 -13.31 -15.90
C GLU A 135 2.53 -14.27 -14.85
N MET A 136 2.62 -13.82 -13.59
CA MET A 136 3.11 -14.62 -12.48
C MET A 136 2.01 -15.40 -11.74
N GLY A 137 0.77 -15.33 -12.22
CA GLY A 137 -0.33 -16.13 -11.66
C GLY A 137 -1.08 -15.47 -10.51
N TYR A 138 -0.93 -14.18 -10.32
CA TYR A 138 -1.65 -13.46 -9.26
C TYR A 138 -2.84 -12.68 -9.83
N LYS A 139 -3.82 -12.40 -8.97
CA LYS A 139 -4.95 -11.57 -9.40
C LYS A 139 -4.50 -10.11 -9.50
N GLN A 140 -5.24 -9.34 -10.29
CA GLN A 140 -5.00 -7.91 -10.41
C GLN A 140 -5.33 -7.20 -9.09
N VAL A 141 -4.56 -6.13 -8.80
CA VAL A 141 -4.81 -5.26 -7.67
C VAL A 141 -5.20 -3.90 -8.20
N LEU A 142 -6.32 -3.36 -7.73
CA LEU A 142 -6.73 -2.02 -8.09
C LEU A 142 -5.92 -1.03 -7.25
N ILE A 143 -5.24 -0.13 -7.92
CA ILE A 143 -4.42 0.89 -7.26
C ILE A 143 -5.16 2.21 -7.33
N TYR A 144 -5.35 2.82 -6.17
CA TYR A 144 -6.19 4.00 -6.05
C TYR A 144 -5.49 5.11 -5.27
N SER A 145 -5.76 6.36 -5.68
CA SER A 145 -5.28 7.53 -4.96
C SER A 145 -6.31 8.64 -5.07
N GLN A 146 -6.69 9.21 -3.93
CA GLN A 146 -7.62 10.31 -3.89
C GLN A 146 -6.96 11.56 -4.49
N GLY A 147 -7.61 12.16 -5.48
CA GLY A 147 -7.07 13.34 -6.15
C GLY A 147 -5.95 13.03 -7.14
N GLY A 148 -5.55 11.77 -7.28
CA GLY A 148 -4.56 11.34 -8.26
C GLY A 148 -5.18 11.28 -9.65
N ARG A 149 -4.47 11.82 -10.61
CA ARG A 149 -4.98 11.87 -11.98
C ARG A 149 -3.92 11.60 -12.98
#